data_3c46aef56ae749f32bdcb446b1186259
#
_entry.id   3c46aef56ae749f32bdcb446b1186259
#
_cell.length_a   1.000
_cell.length_b   1.000
_cell.length_c   1.000
_cell.angle_alpha   90.00
_cell.angle_beta   90.00
_cell.angle_gamma   90.00
#
_symmetry.space_group_name_H-M   'P 1'
#
loop_
_entity.id
_entity.type
_entity.pdbx_description
1 polymer ?
#
loop_
_entity_poly.entity_id
_entity_poly.type
_entity_poly.pdbx_seq_one_letter_code
_entity_poly.pdbx_strand_id
1 'polypeptide(L)'
;MKMNEVVLDTETTGLSVKDGHRIVEIGCIELDNLVPTSKRFHCYLNPERKVSEKALEVHGYTDEFLSDKKKFIEIADEFISFISGKKLIIHNAEFDIS
;
A
#
# COMPACT_ATOMS: atom_id res chain seq x y z
N MET A 1 -5.14 -24.28 -13.91
CA MET A 1 -4.00 -23.35 -13.93
C MET A 1 -3.82 -22.72 -12.56
N LYS A 2 -2.60 -22.72 -12.08
CA LYS A 2 -2.29 -22.19 -10.76
C LYS A 2 -2.12 -20.68 -10.82
N MET A 3 -2.75 -19.98 -9.88
CA MET A 3 -2.64 -18.52 -9.78
C MET A 3 -1.77 -18.16 -8.57
N ASN A 4 -0.75 -17.36 -8.79
CA ASN A 4 0.04 -16.84 -7.68
C ASN A 4 -0.78 -15.84 -6.89
N GLU A 5 -0.38 -15.63 -5.64
CA GLU A 5 -1.03 -14.69 -4.75
C GLU A 5 -0.10 -13.53 -4.42
N VAL A 6 -0.67 -12.39 -4.07
CA VAL A 6 0.08 -11.24 -3.59
C VAL A 6 -0.50 -10.83 -2.25
N VAL A 7 0.35 -10.80 -1.22
CA VAL A 7 -0.02 -10.23 0.07
C VAL A 7 0.23 -8.73 -0.03
N LEU A 8 -0.83 -7.96 0.16
CA LEU A 8 -0.80 -6.50 0.08
C LEU A 8 -0.97 -5.91 1.46
N ASP A 9 -0.04 -5.07 1.87
CA ASP A 9 -0.10 -4.33 3.11
C ASP A 9 0.08 -2.85 2.81
N THR A 10 -0.70 -2.00 3.49
CA THR A 10 -0.65 -0.55 3.26
C THR A 10 -0.60 0.21 4.58
N GLU A 11 0.00 1.40 4.54
CA GLU A 11 -0.12 2.41 5.57
C GLU A 11 -0.79 3.65 4.98
N THR A 12 -1.50 4.42 5.79
CA THR A 12 -2.35 5.51 5.32
C THR A 12 -2.18 6.77 6.16
N THR A 13 -2.78 7.87 5.69
CA THR A 13 -2.82 9.12 6.46
C THR A 13 -3.81 9.09 7.62
N GLY A 14 -4.69 8.09 7.66
CA GLY A 14 -5.69 7.92 8.70
C GLY A 14 -6.49 6.65 8.47
N LEU A 15 -7.53 6.41 9.28
CA LEU A 15 -8.23 5.13 9.30
C LEU A 15 -9.40 5.04 8.33
N SER A 16 -9.92 6.16 7.82
CA SER A 16 -11.16 6.12 7.03
C SER A 16 -10.97 6.73 5.65
N VAL A 17 -11.34 5.96 4.63
CA VAL A 17 -11.41 6.46 3.24
C VAL A 17 -12.42 7.60 3.14
N LYS A 18 -13.51 7.53 3.92
CA LYS A 18 -14.57 8.55 3.91
C LYS A 18 -14.07 9.94 4.32
N ASP A 19 -13.02 9.98 5.14
CA ASP A 19 -12.42 11.25 5.56
C ASP A 19 -11.37 11.74 4.57
N GLY A 20 -11.25 11.09 3.42
CA GLY A 20 -10.28 11.46 2.38
C GLY A 20 -8.87 11.03 2.67
N HIS A 21 -8.65 10.11 3.60
CA HIS A 21 -7.31 9.60 3.88
C HIS A 21 -6.78 8.77 2.72
N ARG A 22 -5.48 8.82 2.54
CA ARG A 22 -4.80 8.22 1.40
C ARG A 22 -3.66 7.31 1.84
N ILE A 23 -3.27 6.40 0.94
CA ILE A 23 -2.17 5.48 1.16
C ILE A 23 -0.84 6.23 1.15
N VAL A 24 0.04 5.91 2.09
CA VAL A 24 1.39 6.47 2.18
C VAL A 24 2.49 5.41 1.97
N GLU A 25 2.14 4.14 2.10
CA GLU A 25 3.08 3.05 1.84
C GLU A 25 2.33 1.86 1.28
N ILE A 26 2.92 1.20 0.27
CA ILE A 26 2.42 -0.04 -0.29
C ILE A 26 3.52 -1.07 -0.20
N GLY A 27 3.22 -2.22 0.39
CA GLY A 27 4.13 -3.36 0.40
C GLY A 27 3.43 -4.59 -0.16
N CYS A 28 4.04 -5.23 -1.14
CA CYS A 28 3.50 -6.43 -1.76
C CYS A 28 4.54 -7.52 -1.79
N ILE A 29 4.11 -8.74 -1.46
CA ILE A 29 4.95 -9.94 -1.54
C ILE A 29 4.21 -10.96 -2.37
N GLU A 30 4.85 -11.46 -3.42
CA GLU A 30 4.26 -12.52 -4.23
C GLU A 30 4.47 -13.88 -3.56
N LEU A 31 3.41 -14.68 -3.51
CA LEU A 31 3.45 -16.06 -3.03
C LEU A 31 3.21 -17.01 -4.18
N ASP A 32 3.98 -18.08 -4.21
CA ASP A 32 3.76 -19.22 -5.10
C ASP A 32 3.51 -20.43 -4.23
N ASN A 33 2.29 -20.95 -4.28
CA ASN A 33 1.89 -22.09 -3.46
C ASN A 33 2.11 -21.81 -1.97
N LEU A 34 1.72 -20.61 -1.52
CA LEU A 34 1.82 -20.13 -0.15
C LEU A 34 3.27 -19.89 0.33
N VAL A 35 4.24 -19.96 -0.56
CA VAL A 35 5.64 -19.70 -0.24
C VAL A 35 6.06 -18.37 -0.86
N PRO A 36 6.66 -17.45 -0.08
CA PRO A 36 7.13 -16.18 -0.64
C PRO A 36 8.14 -16.41 -1.75
N THR A 37 7.95 -15.69 -2.86
CA THR A 37 8.94 -15.68 -3.94
C THR A 37 9.92 -14.52 -3.70
N SER A 38 10.88 -14.33 -4.63
CA SER A 38 11.78 -13.18 -4.57
C SER A 38 11.13 -11.88 -5.07
N LYS A 39 9.92 -11.97 -5.63
CA LYS A 39 9.25 -10.81 -6.21
C LYS A 39 8.53 -9.99 -5.15
N ARG A 40 8.87 -8.71 -5.10
CA ARG A 40 8.32 -7.76 -4.14
C ARG A 40 8.04 -6.44 -4.84
N PHE A 41 7.06 -5.72 -4.31
CA PHE A 41 6.80 -4.33 -4.70
C PHE A 41 6.70 -3.52 -3.43
N HIS A 42 7.45 -2.43 -3.34
CA HIS A 42 7.40 -1.58 -2.16
C HIS A 42 7.65 -0.13 -2.55
N CYS A 43 6.82 0.77 -2.04
CA CYS A 43 7.06 2.21 -2.21
C CYS A 43 6.39 3.01 -1.09
N TYR A 44 6.96 4.18 -0.83
CA TYR A 44 6.30 5.22 -0.06
C TYR A 44 5.66 6.20 -1.03
N LEU A 45 4.57 6.85 -0.59
CA LEU A 45 3.82 7.74 -1.45
C LEU A 45 3.60 9.08 -0.78
N ASN A 46 3.62 10.15 -1.58
CA ASN A 46 3.20 11.47 -1.15
C ASN A 46 1.67 11.50 -1.21
N PRO A 47 0.97 11.58 -0.07
CA PRO A 47 -0.48 11.53 -0.07
C PRO A 47 -1.14 12.86 -0.42
N GLU A 48 -0.36 13.92 -0.58
CA GLU A 48 -0.85 15.26 -0.87
C GLU A 48 -1.82 15.80 0.18
N ARG A 49 -1.69 15.32 1.42
CA ARG A 49 -2.42 15.79 2.59
C ARG A 49 -1.62 15.44 3.85
N LYS A 50 -2.02 16.01 4.97
CA LYS A 50 -1.36 15.74 6.24
C LYS A 50 -1.69 14.36 6.77
N VAL A 51 -0.70 13.74 7.39
CA VAL A 51 -0.87 12.49 8.13
C VAL A 51 -1.53 12.83 9.46
N SER A 52 -2.56 12.07 9.85
CA SER A 52 -3.21 12.27 11.14
C SER A 52 -2.26 11.88 12.28
N GLU A 53 -2.51 12.44 13.48
CA GLU A 53 -1.69 12.10 14.64
C GLU A 53 -1.72 10.62 14.96
N LYS A 54 -2.89 10.00 14.85
CA LYS A 54 -3.04 8.56 15.11
C LYS A 54 -2.27 7.72 14.13
N ALA A 55 -2.31 8.07 12.84
CA ALA A 55 -1.56 7.34 11.83
C ALA A 55 -0.06 7.51 12.07
N LEU A 56 0.37 8.72 12.39
CA LEU A 56 1.79 8.98 12.69
C LEU A 56 2.28 8.14 13.86
N GLU A 57 1.47 7.97 14.89
CA GLU A 57 1.81 7.11 16.03
C GLU A 57 2.01 5.65 15.62
N VAL A 58 1.26 5.20 14.61
CA VAL A 58 1.33 3.81 14.15
C VAL A 58 2.54 3.57 13.27
N HIS A 59 2.76 4.39 12.23
CA HIS A 59 3.80 4.11 11.24
C HIS A 59 5.01 5.04 11.32
N GLY A 60 4.89 6.20 11.95
CA GLY A 60 6.02 7.11 12.14
C GLY A 60 6.43 7.90 10.91
N TYR A 61 5.65 7.86 9.83
CA TYR A 61 5.99 8.59 8.61
C TYR A 61 5.47 10.01 8.69
N THR A 62 6.39 10.99 8.75
CA THR A 62 6.04 12.40 8.86
C THR A 62 5.65 13.00 7.51
N ASP A 63 4.96 14.13 7.54
CA ASP A 63 4.65 14.88 6.33
C ASP A 63 5.93 15.24 5.57
N GLU A 64 6.97 15.63 6.30
CA GLU A 64 8.25 15.96 5.69
C GLU A 64 8.88 14.76 4.99
N PHE A 65 8.88 13.60 5.63
CA PHE A 65 9.43 12.38 5.04
C PHE A 65 8.73 12.04 3.72
N LEU A 66 7.40 12.19 3.67
CA LEU A 66 6.60 11.82 2.51
C LEU A 66 6.58 12.88 1.42
N SER A 67 7.04 14.10 1.71
CA SER A 67 6.91 15.24 0.78
C SER A 67 7.69 15.07 -0.51
N ASP A 68 8.77 14.29 -0.50
CA ASP A 68 9.59 14.07 -1.69
C ASP A 68 9.30 12.73 -2.39
N LYS A 69 8.27 12.01 -1.94
CA LYS A 69 7.91 10.72 -2.53
C LYS A 69 7.03 10.92 -3.75
N LYS A 70 6.96 9.88 -4.58
CA LYS A 70 6.09 9.90 -5.75
C LYS A 70 4.63 9.85 -5.33
N LYS A 71 3.76 10.42 -6.16
CA LYS A 71 2.33 10.33 -5.96
C LYS A 71 1.82 8.99 -6.48
N PHE A 72 0.67 8.54 -6.00
CA PHE A 72 0.12 7.25 -6.41
C PHE A 72 -0.01 7.15 -7.93
N ILE A 73 -0.48 8.22 -8.58
CA ILE A 73 -0.68 8.21 -10.04
C ILE A 73 0.62 7.92 -10.79
N GLU A 74 1.77 8.26 -10.21
CA GLU A 74 3.07 8.05 -10.85
C GLU A 74 3.52 6.59 -10.79
N ILE A 75 2.99 5.80 -9.82
CA ILE A 75 3.37 4.40 -9.66
C ILE A 75 2.24 3.42 -9.97
N ALA A 76 1.08 3.95 -10.34
CA ALA A 76 -0.11 3.12 -10.51
C ALA A 76 0.09 2.03 -11.56
N ASP A 77 0.73 2.33 -12.68
CA ASP A 77 0.96 1.35 -13.75
C ASP A 77 1.86 0.21 -13.29
N GLU A 78 2.93 0.52 -12.57
CA GLU A 78 3.82 -0.50 -12.03
C GLU A 78 3.11 -1.38 -11.01
N PHE A 79 2.31 -0.76 -10.15
CA PHE A 79 1.55 -1.47 -9.14
C PHE A 79 0.53 -2.41 -9.79
N ILE A 80 -0.23 -1.91 -10.76
CA ILE A 80 -1.22 -2.71 -11.47
C ILE A 80 -0.54 -3.88 -12.20
N SER A 81 0.60 -3.65 -12.82
CA SER A 81 1.36 -4.70 -13.49
C SER A 81 1.80 -5.78 -12.51
N PHE A 82 2.22 -5.38 -11.31
CA PHE A 82 2.67 -6.35 -10.31
C PHE A 82 1.55 -7.26 -9.84
N ILE A 83 0.35 -6.72 -9.63
CA ILE A 83 -0.78 -7.50 -9.10
C ILE A 83 -1.60 -8.19 -10.18
N SER A 84 -1.39 -7.86 -11.44
CA SER A 84 -2.20 -8.36 -12.55
C SER A 84 -2.14 -9.88 -12.64
N GLY A 85 -3.31 -10.51 -12.76
CA GLY A 85 -3.41 -11.97 -12.89
C GLY A 85 -3.13 -12.73 -11.59
N LYS A 86 -3.05 -12.04 -10.46
CA LYS A 86 -2.75 -12.66 -9.16
C LYS A 86 -3.91 -12.44 -8.21
N LYS A 87 -4.06 -13.37 -7.27
CA LYS A 87 -5.07 -13.24 -6.21
C LYS A 87 -4.53 -12.32 -5.12
N LEU A 88 -5.31 -11.31 -4.74
CA LEU A 88 -4.89 -10.39 -3.69
C LEU A 88 -5.32 -10.88 -2.31
N ILE A 89 -4.40 -10.81 -1.36
CA ILE A 89 -4.66 -11.01 0.06
C ILE A 89 -4.35 -9.69 0.75
N ILE A 90 -5.41 -8.98 1.18
CA ILE A 90 -5.29 -7.63 1.70
C ILE A 90 -5.16 -7.68 3.21
N HIS A 91 -4.11 -7.05 3.72
CA HIS A 91 -3.79 -7.08 5.15
C HIS A 91 -4.36 -5.89 5.93
N ASN A 92 -4.55 -4.74 5.30
CA ASN A 92 -5.16 -3.57 5.93
C ASN A 92 -6.64 -3.48 5.56
N ALA A 93 -7.41 -4.50 5.97
CA ALA A 93 -8.80 -4.66 5.54
C ALA A 93 -9.71 -3.53 6.02
N GLU A 94 -9.45 -2.95 7.19
CA GLU A 94 -10.29 -1.91 7.74
C GLU A 94 -10.31 -0.66 6.83
N PHE A 95 -9.16 -0.26 6.31
CA PHE A 95 -9.08 0.85 5.38
C PHE A 95 -9.63 0.47 4.01
N ASP A 96 -9.27 -0.72 3.53
CA ASP A 96 -9.56 -1.13 2.16
C ASP A 96 -11.04 -1.41 1.90
N ILE A 97 -11.81 -1.71 2.95
CA ILE A 97 -13.24 -2.03 2.82
C ILE A 97 -14.18 -0.96 3.36
N SER A 98 -13.67 0.12 3.93
CA SER A 98 -14.52 1.18 4.49
C SER A 98 -15.04 2.19 3.49
#